data_c5009e7f19a56c68af237a255178b556
#
_entry.id   c5009e7f19a56c68af237a255178b556
#
_cell.length_a   1.000
_cell.length_b   1.000
_cell.length_c   1.000
_cell.angle_alpha   90.00
_cell.angle_beta   90.00
_cell.angle_gamma   90.00
#
_symmetry.space_group_name_H-M   'P 1'
#
loop_
_entity.id
_entity.type
_entity.pdbx_description
1 polymer ?
#
loop_
_entity_poly.entity_id
_entity_poly.type
_entity_poly.pdbx_seq_one_letter_code
_entity_poly.pdbx_strand_id
1 'polypeptide(L)'
;GDHRDLHSFPTRRSSDLINLEPDAALGNGGLGRLAACFLESMSTVKIPAYGYGIRYVHGLFRQEMSEGWQVELPEEWLAHGNPWEFERRESAYEIGFGGHVEPVTDPDGTERQEWRPNDHVLAVAYDTPIVGWRGARVNTLRLWSAQPIDPILLDKFNSGDHIGALEESARAEAITRVLYPADSTAAGQELRLRQEFFFSSASLQDIVRRHLQQFGTLTSLPDKVAIQLNDTHPAISIAELMRILIDDNGIKWAEAWKLTKGTFGYTNHTVLPEALESWPVALLERLLPRHMQIIYQINADVLAEARSRAKFSDAQIANVSLIDEAGGRRVRMGQLAFVGSHSTNGVSALHTELMKQTVFSDLHRLYPDRINNKTNGITPRRWLMQCNPGLTKLISDRIGPGFLDDIDLLTKLDAHADDPTFQGQFAAVKQANKQKLAKLIKDRLGITVSPDAMFDVQIKRIHEYKRQLLNIIQAVALYDDIRADPERNWVPRVKIFAGKAAPGYWNAKL
;
A
#
# COMPACT_ATOMS: atom_id res chain seq x y z
N GLY A 1 8.96 58.70 10.39
CA GLY A 1 9.23 57.29 10.51
C GLY A 1 9.01 56.61 9.17
N ASP A 2 10.02 56.03 8.64
CA ASP A 2 10.17 55.57 7.26
C ASP A 2 9.38 54.30 6.99
N HIS A 3 8.38 54.38 6.14
CA HIS A 3 7.52 53.27 5.72
C HIS A 3 8.08 52.50 4.49
N ARG A 4 9.39 52.40 4.31
CA ARG A 4 9.99 51.88 3.06
C ARG A 4 10.54 50.46 3.09
N ASP A 5 10.47 49.74 4.18
CA ASP A 5 11.12 48.41 4.26
C ASP A 5 10.18 47.20 4.35
N LEU A 6 8.89 47.33 4.00
CA LEU A 6 7.94 46.20 3.97
C LEU A 6 7.87 45.49 2.62
N HIS A 7 8.69 45.86 1.64
CA HIS A 7 8.65 45.28 0.28
C HIS A 7 9.84 44.39 -0.09
N SER A 8 10.70 43.99 0.83
CA SER A 8 11.87 43.14 0.53
C SER A 8 11.72 41.69 0.89
N PHE A 9 10.56 41.20 1.33
CA PHE A 9 10.31 39.76 1.36
C PHE A 9 9.97 39.32 -0.06
N PRO A 10 10.75 38.41 -0.65
CA PRO A 10 10.32 37.77 -1.90
C PRO A 10 8.95 37.17 -1.62
N THR A 11 7.93 37.65 -2.29
CA THR A 11 6.59 37.05 -2.26
C THR A 11 6.69 35.68 -2.87
N ARG A 12 7.03 34.66 -2.05
CA ARG A 12 6.91 33.25 -2.46
C ARG A 12 5.43 33.03 -2.77
N ARG A 13 5.14 32.51 -3.95
CA ARG A 13 3.78 32.13 -4.31
C ARG A 13 3.33 31.04 -3.34
N SER A 14 2.05 30.98 -3.01
CA SER A 14 1.48 29.92 -2.16
C SER A 14 1.88 28.51 -2.66
N SER A 15 1.98 28.33 -3.99
CA SER A 15 2.47 27.11 -4.62
C SER A 15 3.93 26.77 -4.26
N ASP A 16 4.77 27.79 -4.06
CA ASP A 16 6.20 27.55 -3.73
C ASP A 16 6.34 27.11 -2.26
N LEU A 17 5.46 27.60 -1.38
CA LEU A 17 5.40 27.18 0.02
C LEU A 17 4.86 25.76 0.16
N ILE A 18 3.81 25.41 -0.57
CA ILE A 18 3.25 24.05 -0.59
C ILE A 18 4.31 23.02 -1.04
N ASN A 19 5.17 23.38 -2.00
CA ASN A 19 6.25 22.51 -2.48
C ASN A 19 7.40 22.33 -1.46
N LEU A 20 7.42 23.09 -0.37
CA LEU A 20 8.38 22.92 0.73
C LEU A 20 7.87 21.99 1.82
N GLU A 21 6.57 21.66 1.84
CA GLU A 21 6.01 20.68 2.76
C GLU A 21 6.61 19.29 2.47
N PRO A 22 7.01 18.54 3.50
CA PRO A 22 7.44 17.16 3.31
C PRO A 22 6.27 16.32 2.83
N ASP A 23 6.53 15.40 1.91
CA ASP A 23 5.54 14.40 1.51
C ASP A 23 5.19 13.51 2.70
N ALA A 24 3.91 13.16 2.84
CA ALA A 24 3.48 12.18 3.81
C ALA A 24 4.17 10.83 3.57
N ALA A 25 4.83 10.30 4.59
CA ALA A 25 5.68 9.13 4.47
C ALA A 25 4.89 7.81 4.64
N LEU A 26 3.83 7.63 3.83
CA LEU A 26 2.84 6.54 3.95
C LEU A 26 3.10 5.34 3.04
N GLY A 27 4.13 5.37 2.21
CA GLY A 27 4.44 4.29 1.28
C GLY A 27 5.91 4.32 0.84
N ASN A 28 6.37 3.22 0.22
CA ASN A 28 7.76 3.07 -0.17
C ASN A 28 7.96 2.77 -1.66
N GLY A 29 6.89 2.76 -2.48
CA GLY A 29 6.99 2.44 -3.89
C GLY A 29 5.66 2.48 -4.64
N GLY A 30 5.53 1.64 -5.67
CA GLY A 30 4.40 1.62 -6.61
C GLY A 30 3.06 1.35 -5.96
N LEU A 31 2.99 0.44 -4.98
CA LEU A 31 1.76 0.08 -4.28
C LEU A 31 1.15 1.30 -3.54
N GLY A 32 1.97 2.01 -2.75
CA GLY A 32 1.53 3.21 -2.03
C GLY A 32 1.17 4.35 -2.98
N ARG A 33 1.96 4.56 -4.07
CA ARG A 33 1.64 5.59 -5.06
C ARG A 33 0.36 5.27 -5.85
N LEU A 34 0.10 3.99 -6.14
CA LEU A 34 -1.14 3.56 -6.78
C LEU A 34 -2.36 3.92 -5.93
N ALA A 35 -2.31 3.61 -4.62
CA ALA A 35 -3.37 3.98 -3.68
C ALA A 35 -3.61 5.50 -3.65
N ALA A 36 -2.55 6.31 -3.61
CA ALA A 36 -2.66 7.77 -3.65
C ALA A 36 -3.29 8.26 -4.97
N CYS A 37 -2.92 7.67 -6.12
CA CYS A 37 -3.53 8.00 -7.42
C CYS A 37 -5.00 7.59 -7.46
N PHE A 38 -5.37 6.44 -6.91
CA PHE A 38 -6.78 6.02 -6.84
C PHE A 38 -7.62 6.96 -5.98
N LEU A 39 -7.15 7.36 -4.81
CA LEU A 39 -7.90 8.28 -3.94
C LEU A 39 -8.14 9.63 -4.62
N GLU A 40 -7.12 10.20 -5.25
CA GLU A 40 -7.24 11.45 -5.99
C GLU A 40 -8.22 11.29 -7.17
N SER A 41 -8.07 10.21 -7.95
CA SER A 41 -8.90 9.97 -9.12
C SER A 41 -10.36 9.66 -8.76
N MET A 42 -10.61 8.90 -7.69
CA MET A 42 -11.98 8.67 -7.19
C MET A 42 -12.64 9.98 -6.75
N SER A 43 -11.90 10.88 -6.08
CA SER A 43 -12.40 12.21 -5.72
C SER A 43 -12.72 13.02 -6.98
N THR A 44 -11.86 12.95 -8.02
CA THR A 44 -12.02 13.66 -9.29
C THR A 44 -13.24 13.18 -10.08
N VAL A 45 -13.46 11.87 -10.15
CA VAL A 45 -14.63 11.28 -10.84
C VAL A 45 -15.87 11.14 -9.93
N LYS A 46 -15.83 11.77 -8.74
CA LYS A 46 -16.94 11.87 -7.77
C LYS A 46 -17.40 10.55 -7.15
N ILE A 47 -16.54 9.54 -7.12
CA ILE A 47 -16.82 8.28 -6.41
C ILE A 47 -16.61 8.53 -4.90
N PRO A 48 -17.64 8.25 -4.05
CA PRO A 48 -17.46 8.30 -2.59
C PRO A 48 -16.48 7.23 -2.15
N ALA A 49 -15.41 7.63 -1.46
CA ALA A 49 -14.38 6.72 -1.02
C ALA A 49 -13.75 7.14 0.32
N TYR A 50 -13.30 6.13 1.06
CA TYR A 50 -12.40 6.27 2.20
C TYR A 50 -11.14 5.46 1.91
N GLY A 51 -9.98 6.08 2.11
CA GLY A 51 -8.73 5.36 2.23
C GLY A 51 -8.48 5.04 3.71
N TYR A 52 -8.11 3.80 4.02
CA TYR A 52 -7.75 3.41 5.37
C TYR A 52 -6.30 2.92 5.40
N GLY A 53 -5.56 3.26 6.46
CA GLY A 53 -4.18 2.85 6.62
C GLY A 53 -3.63 3.19 8.00
N ILE A 54 -2.32 3.07 8.14
CA ILE A 54 -1.59 3.39 9.37
C ILE A 54 -0.96 4.77 9.25
N ARG A 55 -1.08 5.59 10.31
CA ARG A 55 -0.36 6.84 10.46
C ARG A 55 1.04 6.54 11.00
N TYR A 56 1.96 6.21 10.10
CA TYR A 56 3.34 5.94 10.51
C TYR A 56 4.02 7.21 11.02
N VAL A 57 4.64 7.13 12.20
CA VAL A 57 5.43 8.24 12.74
C VAL A 57 6.69 8.44 11.91
N HIS A 58 7.34 7.35 11.55
CA HIS A 58 8.48 7.34 10.63
C HIS A 58 8.12 6.49 9.41
N GLY A 59 8.12 7.12 8.25
CA GLY A 59 7.87 6.43 6.98
C GLY A 59 9.07 5.60 6.52
N LEU A 60 9.28 5.55 5.20
CA LEU A 60 10.50 4.98 4.67
C LEU A 60 11.70 5.84 5.11
N PHE A 61 12.74 5.20 5.61
CA PHE A 61 13.95 5.86 6.11
C PHE A 61 14.55 6.88 5.12
N ARG A 62 15.21 7.91 5.64
CA ARG A 62 16.08 8.79 4.85
C ARG A 62 17.39 8.07 4.58
N GLN A 63 17.80 8.03 3.30
CA GLN A 63 19.03 7.36 2.88
C GLN A 63 20.19 8.34 2.92
N GLU A 64 21.26 7.93 3.59
CA GLU A 64 22.58 8.53 3.47
C GLU A 64 23.60 7.52 2.97
N MET A 65 24.71 8.00 2.42
CA MET A 65 25.83 7.16 2.00
C MET A 65 27.02 7.46 2.91
N SER A 66 27.55 6.42 3.55
CA SER A 66 28.77 6.50 4.36
C SER A 66 29.75 5.42 3.92
N GLU A 67 30.96 5.79 3.54
CA GLU A 67 32.00 4.86 3.08
C GLU A 67 31.55 3.92 1.95
N GLY A 68 30.65 4.42 1.06
CA GLY A 68 30.10 3.63 -0.04
C GLY A 68 28.89 2.77 0.32
N TRP A 69 28.46 2.74 1.59
CA TRP A 69 27.32 1.96 2.04
C TRP A 69 26.10 2.82 2.35
N GLN A 70 24.93 2.26 2.11
CA GLN A 70 23.68 2.88 2.54
C GLN A 70 23.55 2.87 4.07
N VAL A 71 23.25 4.05 4.63
CA VAL A 71 22.86 4.24 6.04
C VAL A 71 21.42 4.72 6.07
N GLU A 72 20.62 4.15 6.97
CA GLU A 72 19.22 4.47 7.17
C GLU A 72 19.04 5.37 8.38
N LEU A 73 18.40 6.53 8.16
CA LEU A 73 18.03 7.49 9.20
C LEU A 73 16.50 7.61 9.26
N PRO A 74 15.92 7.88 10.45
CA PRO A 74 14.48 8.11 10.55
C PRO A 74 14.01 9.22 9.62
N GLU A 75 12.86 9.03 8.97
CA GLU A 75 12.15 10.09 8.24
C GLU A 75 11.19 10.79 9.20
N GLU A 76 11.39 12.08 9.42
CA GLU A 76 10.65 12.88 10.41
C GLU A 76 9.64 13.83 9.73
N TRP A 77 8.74 13.27 8.93
CA TRP A 77 7.76 14.07 8.20
C TRP A 77 6.73 14.79 9.08
N LEU A 78 6.58 14.37 10.34
CA LEU A 78 5.70 14.97 11.35
C LEU A 78 6.43 15.92 12.31
N ALA A 79 7.72 16.21 12.12
CA ALA A 79 8.52 17.00 13.05
C ALA A 79 7.92 18.40 13.32
N HIS A 80 7.23 18.98 12.36
CA HIS A 80 6.56 20.29 12.47
C HIS A 80 5.02 20.19 12.55
N GLY A 81 4.50 19.00 12.86
CA GLY A 81 3.07 18.71 12.77
C GLY A 81 2.59 18.54 11.33
N ASN A 82 1.30 18.29 11.16
CA ASN A 82 0.67 18.17 9.85
C ASN A 82 -0.64 19.00 9.83
N PRO A 83 -0.64 20.18 9.19
CA PRO A 83 -1.83 21.05 9.18
C PRO A 83 -2.97 20.49 8.31
N TRP A 84 -2.72 19.44 7.55
CA TRP A 84 -3.70 18.84 6.63
C TRP A 84 -4.49 17.70 7.25
N GLU A 85 -4.20 17.29 8.48
CA GLU A 85 -4.91 16.20 9.17
C GLU A 85 -5.68 16.70 10.39
N PHE A 86 -6.75 15.97 10.72
CA PHE A 86 -7.61 16.23 11.85
C PHE A 86 -7.71 14.99 12.72
N GLU A 87 -7.30 15.08 13.97
CA GLU A 87 -7.50 14.02 14.96
C GLU A 87 -9.00 13.84 15.25
N ARG A 88 -9.47 12.59 15.27
CA ARG A 88 -10.88 12.22 15.44
C ARG A 88 -11.02 11.26 16.62
N ARG A 89 -10.93 11.79 17.83
CA ARG A 89 -11.02 10.97 19.05
C ARG A 89 -12.38 10.30 19.24
N GLU A 90 -13.45 10.85 18.67
CA GLU A 90 -14.76 10.23 18.60
C GLU A 90 -14.80 8.96 17.71
N SER A 91 -13.79 8.75 16.91
CA SER A 91 -13.58 7.56 16.09
C SER A 91 -12.36 6.79 16.62
N ALA A 92 -12.39 6.45 17.89
CA ALA A 92 -11.38 5.60 18.52
C ALA A 92 -11.97 4.19 18.76
N TYR A 93 -11.13 3.16 18.52
CA TYR A 93 -11.51 1.76 18.64
C TYR A 93 -10.46 0.99 19.42
N GLU A 94 -10.90 0.14 20.32
CA GLU A 94 -10.03 -0.77 21.05
C GLU A 94 -9.73 -2.00 20.19
N ILE A 95 -8.45 -2.34 20.10
CA ILE A 95 -7.94 -3.47 19.33
C ILE A 95 -7.27 -4.45 20.30
N GLY A 96 -7.84 -5.66 20.38
CA GLY A 96 -7.34 -6.71 21.25
C GLY A 96 -6.32 -7.61 20.57
N PHE A 97 -5.41 -8.19 21.34
CA PHE A 97 -4.43 -9.20 20.90
C PHE A 97 -4.28 -10.30 21.95
N GLY A 98 -3.84 -11.47 21.51
CA GLY A 98 -3.54 -12.59 22.39
C GLY A 98 -4.76 -13.16 23.10
N GLY A 99 -4.55 -13.63 24.34
CA GLY A 99 -5.61 -14.19 25.16
C GLY A 99 -6.06 -15.58 24.70
N HIS A 100 -7.35 -15.87 24.90
CA HIS A 100 -7.94 -17.17 24.61
C HIS A 100 -9.39 -17.04 24.11
N VAL A 101 -9.91 -18.12 23.57
CA VAL A 101 -11.31 -18.22 23.15
C VAL A 101 -12.01 -19.25 24.05
N GLU A 102 -13.17 -18.90 24.59
CA GLU A 102 -13.97 -19.78 25.41
C GLU A 102 -15.43 -19.88 24.89
N PRO A 103 -16.07 -21.03 25.03
CA PRO A 103 -17.51 -21.17 24.76
C PRO A 103 -18.31 -20.45 25.84
N VAL A 104 -19.27 -19.64 25.42
CA VAL A 104 -20.20 -18.93 26.28
C VAL A 104 -21.62 -19.29 25.85
N THR A 105 -22.47 -19.53 26.82
CA THR A 105 -23.92 -19.76 26.58
C THR A 105 -24.69 -18.49 26.92
N ASP A 106 -25.35 -17.91 25.95
CA ASP A 106 -26.19 -16.73 26.13
C ASP A 106 -27.47 -17.07 26.94
N PRO A 107 -28.16 -16.09 27.52
CA PRO A 107 -29.36 -16.32 28.32
C PRO A 107 -30.48 -17.06 27.57
N ASP A 108 -30.53 -17.04 26.28
CA ASP A 108 -31.46 -17.76 25.41
C ASP A 108 -31.06 -19.21 25.11
N GLY A 109 -29.92 -19.66 25.65
CA GLY A 109 -29.36 -21.00 25.43
C GLY A 109 -28.50 -21.14 24.17
N THR A 110 -28.24 -20.07 23.44
CA THR A 110 -27.36 -20.09 22.26
C THR A 110 -25.91 -20.18 22.70
N GLU A 111 -25.15 -21.15 22.14
CA GLU A 111 -23.72 -21.25 22.34
C GLU A 111 -23.00 -20.41 21.32
N ARG A 112 -22.05 -19.59 21.79
CA ARG A 112 -21.13 -18.79 20.96
C ARG A 112 -19.69 -18.89 21.47
N GLN A 113 -18.74 -18.54 20.62
CA GLN A 113 -17.34 -18.41 21.00
C GLN A 113 -17.08 -16.95 21.39
N GLU A 114 -16.46 -16.74 22.54
CA GLU A 114 -16.07 -15.41 23.00
C GLU A 114 -14.53 -15.33 23.04
N TRP A 115 -13.96 -14.36 22.32
CA TRP A 115 -12.55 -14.07 22.40
C TRP A 115 -12.28 -13.09 23.56
N ARG A 116 -11.37 -13.46 24.43
CA ARG A 116 -10.90 -12.63 25.55
C ARG A 116 -9.41 -12.27 25.32
N PRO A 117 -9.14 -11.14 24.67
CA PRO A 117 -7.79 -10.62 24.52
C PRO A 117 -7.15 -10.34 25.88
N ASN A 118 -5.83 -10.39 25.93
CA ASN A 118 -5.07 -10.05 27.14
C ASN A 118 -4.09 -8.88 26.91
N ASP A 119 -4.11 -8.29 25.72
CA ASP A 119 -3.34 -7.10 25.34
C ASP A 119 -4.26 -6.20 24.50
N HIS A 120 -4.30 -4.90 24.79
CA HIS A 120 -5.23 -3.96 24.19
C HIS A 120 -4.53 -2.68 23.78
N VAL A 121 -4.89 -2.17 22.62
CA VAL A 121 -4.36 -0.92 22.04
C VAL A 121 -5.51 -0.07 21.53
N LEU A 122 -5.45 1.23 21.75
CA LEU A 122 -6.43 2.17 21.22
C LEU A 122 -6.01 2.63 19.80
N ALA A 123 -6.86 2.43 18.82
CA ALA A 123 -6.70 2.98 17.48
C ALA A 123 -7.43 4.32 17.38
N VAL A 124 -6.70 5.41 17.23
CA VAL A 124 -7.25 6.77 17.09
C VAL A 124 -7.15 7.22 15.65
N ALA A 125 -8.26 7.72 15.08
CA ALA A 125 -8.33 8.15 13.70
C ALA A 125 -7.74 9.54 13.48
N TYR A 126 -7.04 9.70 12.35
CA TYR A 126 -6.59 10.98 11.79
C TYR A 126 -7.11 11.08 10.36
N ASP A 127 -7.92 12.10 10.08
CA ASP A 127 -8.55 12.30 8.76
C ASP A 127 -7.82 13.37 7.96
N THR A 128 -7.42 13.04 6.75
CA THR A 128 -6.89 13.97 5.76
C THR A 128 -7.87 14.10 4.58
N PRO A 129 -8.33 15.32 4.23
CA PRO A 129 -9.20 15.52 3.08
C PRO A 129 -8.44 15.27 1.76
N ILE A 130 -9.02 14.48 0.88
CA ILE A 130 -8.51 14.22 -0.46
C ILE A 130 -9.41 14.94 -1.47
N VAL A 131 -8.94 16.08 -1.91
CA VAL A 131 -9.70 16.98 -2.81
C VAL A 131 -9.52 16.52 -4.26
N GLY A 132 -10.61 16.25 -4.96
CA GLY A 132 -10.60 15.95 -6.38
C GLY A 132 -10.32 17.19 -7.23
N TRP A 133 -9.98 16.97 -8.48
CA TRP A 133 -9.69 18.01 -9.45
C TRP A 133 -10.77 19.09 -9.47
N ARG A 134 -10.37 20.36 -9.37
CA ARG A 134 -11.27 21.55 -9.31
C ARG A 134 -12.30 21.50 -8.17
N GLY A 135 -12.03 20.76 -7.09
CA GLY A 135 -12.96 20.64 -5.98
C GLY A 135 -14.19 19.81 -6.24
N ALA A 136 -14.17 18.92 -7.24
CA ALA A 136 -15.31 18.13 -7.67
C ALA A 136 -15.96 17.30 -6.54
N ARG A 137 -15.14 16.74 -5.66
CA ARG A 137 -15.51 16.02 -4.44
C ARG A 137 -14.35 16.01 -3.47
N VAL A 138 -14.65 15.90 -2.17
CA VAL A 138 -13.65 15.64 -1.13
C VAL A 138 -13.93 14.26 -0.54
N ASN A 139 -12.96 13.36 -0.63
CA ASN A 139 -12.94 12.07 0.04
C ASN A 139 -12.03 12.14 1.27
N THR A 140 -11.99 11.10 2.07
CA THR A 140 -11.22 11.04 3.31
C THR A 140 -10.14 9.95 3.23
N LEU A 141 -8.91 10.30 3.60
CA LEU A 141 -7.89 9.35 3.99
C LEU A 141 -7.88 9.30 5.51
N ARG A 142 -8.32 8.18 6.10
CA ARG A 142 -8.33 7.93 7.54
C ARG A 142 -7.15 7.04 7.90
N LEU A 143 -6.26 7.57 8.70
CA LEU A 143 -5.08 6.87 9.17
C LEU A 143 -5.21 6.61 10.66
N TRP A 144 -4.81 5.41 11.08
CA TRP A 144 -4.87 4.96 12.46
C TRP A 144 -3.54 5.15 13.17
N SER A 145 -3.59 5.79 14.34
CA SER A 145 -2.47 5.90 15.28
C SER A 145 -2.73 4.99 16.46
N ALA A 146 -1.78 4.13 16.80
CA ALA A 146 -1.84 3.29 17.98
C ALA A 146 -1.45 4.07 19.22
N GLN A 147 -2.30 4.03 20.23
CA GLN A 147 -2.08 4.67 21.52
C GLN A 147 -2.31 3.63 22.63
N PRO A 148 -1.66 3.77 23.79
CA PRO A 148 -1.95 2.93 24.95
C PRO A 148 -3.36 3.22 25.47
N ILE A 149 -3.98 2.25 26.14
CA ILE A 149 -5.22 2.46 26.91
C ILE A 149 -4.90 3.42 28.07
N ASP A 150 -3.90 3.07 28.86
CA ASP A 150 -3.38 3.91 29.94
C ASP A 150 -2.02 4.49 29.51
N PRO A 151 -1.90 5.83 29.38
CA PRO A 151 -0.67 6.45 28.89
C PRO A 151 0.51 6.29 29.83
N ILE A 152 0.26 6.05 31.11
CA ILE A 152 1.28 5.84 32.13
C ILE A 152 0.71 5.04 33.31
N LEU A 153 1.47 4.06 33.81
CA LEU A 153 1.17 3.34 35.02
C LEU A 153 1.64 4.14 36.24
N LEU A 154 0.76 4.99 36.80
CA LEU A 154 1.13 5.94 37.86
C LEU A 154 1.71 5.29 39.10
N ASP A 155 1.25 4.10 39.50
CA ASP A 155 1.78 3.39 40.65
C ASP A 155 3.24 2.97 40.47
N LYS A 156 3.59 2.46 39.29
CA LYS A 156 4.98 2.16 38.91
C LYS A 156 5.83 3.42 38.89
N PHE A 157 5.31 4.49 38.26
CA PHE A 157 6.03 5.76 38.16
C PHE A 157 6.34 6.34 39.53
N ASN A 158 5.34 6.38 40.44
CA ASN A 158 5.48 6.90 41.79
C ASN A 158 6.35 6.01 42.70
N SER A 159 6.48 4.73 42.40
CA SER A 159 7.40 3.81 43.11
C SER A 159 8.87 3.91 42.64
N GLY A 160 9.15 4.76 41.61
CA GLY A 160 10.48 4.98 41.07
C GLY A 160 10.85 4.16 39.85
N ASP A 161 9.94 3.29 39.37
CA ASP A 161 10.10 2.55 38.10
C ASP A 161 9.56 3.39 36.93
N HIS A 162 10.25 4.48 36.60
CA HIS A 162 9.84 5.42 35.56
C HIS A 162 9.82 4.79 34.15
N ILE A 163 10.72 3.84 33.87
CA ILE A 163 10.80 3.16 32.57
C ILE A 163 9.69 2.11 32.45
N GLY A 164 9.53 1.25 33.46
CA GLY A 164 8.46 0.25 33.45
C GLY A 164 7.06 0.86 33.44
N ALA A 165 6.91 2.10 33.95
CA ALA A 165 5.66 2.84 33.88
C ALA A 165 5.24 3.25 32.44
N LEU A 166 6.20 3.29 31.50
CA LEU A 166 5.98 3.65 30.09
C LEU A 166 6.03 2.45 29.13
N GLU A 167 6.23 1.24 29.63
CA GLU A 167 6.44 0.05 28.80
C GLU A 167 5.22 -0.25 27.92
N GLU A 168 4.01 -0.17 28.45
CA GLU A 168 2.78 -0.39 27.69
C GLU A 168 2.58 0.66 26.61
N SER A 169 2.89 1.93 26.92
CA SER A 169 2.88 3.02 25.94
C SER A 169 3.85 2.74 24.79
N ALA A 170 5.07 2.36 25.10
CA ALA A 170 6.08 2.03 24.10
C ALA A 170 5.67 0.85 23.20
N ARG A 171 5.04 -0.20 23.77
CA ARG A 171 4.54 -1.35 23.00
C ARG A 171 3.40 -0.98 22.08
N ALA A 172 2.42 -0.22 22.57
CA ALA A 172 1.28 0.23 21.75
C ALA A 172 1.76 1.11 20.60
N GLU A 173 2.57 2.12 20.89
CA GLU A 173 3.08 3.05 19.89
C GLU A 173 4.00 2.38 18.85
N ALA A 174 4.71 1.31 19.20
CA ALA A 174 5.57 0.57 18.28
C ALA A 174 4.81 0.09 17.04
N ILE A 175 3.50 -0.21 17.15
CA ILE A 175 2.66 -0.69 16.06
C ILE A 175 2.61 0.32 14.90
N THR A 176 2.58 1.62 15.19
CA THR A 176 2.51 2.65 14.16
C THR A 176 3.80 3.47 14.02
N ARG A 177 4.90 2.98 14.59
CA ARG A 177 6.16 3.74 14.64
C ARG A 177 6.87 3.79 13.30
N VAL A 178 7.00 2.67 12.60
CA VAL A 178 7.83 2.55 11.39
C VAL A 178 7.09 1.80 10.28
N LEU A 179 7.16 2.34 9.05
CA LEU A 179 6.69 1.70 7.84
C LEU A 179 7.60 0.51 7.47
N TYR A 180 7.03 -0.66 7.25
CA TYR A 180 7.72 -1.90 6.87
C TYR A 180 8.92 -2.23 7.79
N PRO A 181 8.70 -2.48 9.09
CA PRO A 181 9.77 -3.00 9.95
C PRO A 181 10.29 -4.33 9.42
N ALA A 182 11.54 -4.63 9.72
CA ALA A 182 12.16 -5.90 9.31
C ALA A 182 11.43 -7.10 9.95
N ASP A 183 11.17 -8.15 9.16
CA ASP A 183 10.45 -9.36 9.55
C ASP A 183 11.32 -10.63 9.49
N SER A 184 12.64 -10.46 9.49
CA SER A 184 13.61 -11.56 9.53
C SER A 184 13.67 -12.27 10.89
N THR A 185 13.08 -11.69 11.94
CA THR A 185 13.00 -12.24 13.29
C THR A 185 11.56 -12.55 13.70
N ALA A 186 11.37 -13.42 14.68
CA ALA A 186 10.04 -13.72 15.22
C ALA A 186 9.33 -12.47 15.77
N ALA A 187 10.08 -11.58 16.45
CA ALA A 187 9.54 -10.31 16.96
C ALA A 187 9.14 -9.36 15.82
N GLY A 188 9.91 -9.30 14.74
CA GLY A 188 9.58 -8.51 13.55
C GLY A 188 8.34 -9.05 12.82
N GLN A 189 8.21 -10.37 12.70
CA GLN A 189 7.01 -11.00 12.13
C GLN A 189 5.77 -10.71 12.98
N GLU A 190 5.87 -10.79 14.31
CA GLU A 190 4.78 -10.44 15.21
C GLU A 190 4.38 -8.98 15.04
N LEU A 191 5.34 -8.05 15.03
CA LEU A 191 5.06 -6.62 14.83
C LEU A 191 4.35 -6.36 13.50
N ARG A 192 4.78 -7.01 12.41
CA ARG A 192 4.12 -6.92 11.11
C ARG A 192 2.67 -7.40 11.15
N LEU A 193 2.42 -8.57 11.75
CA LEU A 193 1.07 -9.09 11.89
C LEU A 193 0.21 -8.18 12.80
N ARG A 194 0.78 -7.63 13.88
CA ARG A 194 0.10 -6.64 14.72
C ARG A 194 -0.30 -5.39 13.92
N GLN A 195 0.58 -4.87 13.07
CA GLN A 195 0.28 -3.73 12.18
C GLN A 195 -0.89 -4.04 11.25
N GLU A 196 -0.88 -5.19 10.60
CA GLU A 196 -1.91 -5.61 9.65
C GLU A 196 -3.28 -5.81 10.31
N PHE A 197 -3.31 -6.46 11.46
CA PHE A 197 -4.54 -6.64 12.21
C PHE A 197 -5.05 -5.33 12.81
N PHE A 198 -4.17 -4.52 13.38
CA PHE A 198 -4.51 -3.23 13.99
C PHE A 198 -5.31 -2.34 13.03
N PHE A 199 -4.79 -2.06 11.83
CA PHE A 199 -5.50 -1.17 10.93
C PHE A 199 -6.71 -1.85 10.27
N SER A 200 -6.68 -3.16 10.06
CA SER A 200 -7.81 -3.92 9.52
C SER A 200 -9.00 -3.89 10.47
N SER A 201 -8.78 -4.20 11.74
CA SER A 201 -9.83 -4.22 12.77
C SER A 201 -10.41 -2.82 13.01
N ALA A 202 -9.56 -1.81 13.20
CA ALA A 202 -10.00 -0.43 13.38
C ALA A 202 -10.86 0.06 12.20
N SER A 203 -10.43 -0.24 10.97
CA SER A 203 -11.16 0.14 9.76
C SER A 203 -12.50 -0.56 9.64
N LEU A 204 -12.56 -1.86 9.93
CA LEU A 204 -13.80 -2.62 9.87
C LEU A 204 -14.81 -2.22 10.96
N GLN A 205 -14.33 -1.98 12.17
CA GLN A 205 -15.17 -1.44 13.24
C GLN A 205 -15.79 -0.10 12.85
N ASP A 206 -15.00 0.81 12.25
CA ASP A 206 -15.50 2.09 11.74
C ASP A 206 -16.52 1.92 10.61
N ILE A 207 -16.24 1.08 9.63
CA ILE A 207 -17.14 0.81 8.50
C ILE A 207 -18.45 0.22 8.99
N VAL A 208 -18.42 -0.81 9.85
CA VAL A 208 -19.61 -1.48 10.39
C VAL A 208 -20.43 -0.53 11.24
N ARG A 209 -19.79 0.24 12.14
CA ARG A 209 -20.48 1.24 12.97
C ARG A 209 -21.21 2.28 12.11
N ARG A 210 -20.52 2.85 11.13
CA ARG A 210 -21.08 3.85 10.21
C ARG A 210 -22.23 3.28 9.37
N HIS A 211 -22.07 2.04 8.91
CA HIS A 211 -23.12 1.34 8.16
C HIS A 211 -24.37 1.13 9.02
N LEU A 212 -24.22 0.62 10.24
CA LEU A 212 -25.33 0.43 11.19
C LEU A 212 -26.01 1.74 11.54
N GLN A 213 -25.27 2.82 11.78
CA GLN A 213 -25.83 4.14 12.05
C GLN A 213 -26.69 4.68 10.88
N GLN A 214 -26.32 4.36 9.65
CA GLN A 214 -27.01 4.86 8.46
C GLN A 214 -28.16 3.96 8.01
N PHE A 215 -28.02 2.64 8.11
CA PHE A 215 -28.95 1.68 7.51
C PHE A 215 -29.66 0.77 8.55
N GLY A 216 -29.21 0.74 9.78
CA GLY A 216 -29.83 -0.03 10.89
C GLY A 216 -29.69 -1.56 10.78
N THR A 217 -29.05 -2.08 9.71
CA THR A 217 -28.90 -3.52 9.47
C THR A 217 -27.61 -3.83 8.71
N LEU A 218 -27.02 -4.99 8.98
CA LEU A 218 -25.82 -5.46 8.25
C LEU A 218 -26.15 -6.30 7.01
N THR A 219 -27.39 -6.69 6.80
CA THR A 219 -27.79 -7.49 5.63
C THR A 219 -27.59 -6.77 4.31
N SER A 220 -27.63 -5.43 4.33
CA SER A 220 -27.37 -4.58 3.16
C SER A 220 -25.89 -4.20 2.96
N LEU A 221 -24.98 -4.72 3.79
CA LEU A 221 -23.57 -4.35 3.73
C LEU A 221 -22.95 -4.51 2.33
N PRO A 222 -23.12 -5.64 1.61
CA PRO A 222 -22.56 -5.80 0.26
C PRO A 222 -23.11 -4.85 -0.79
N ASP A 223 -24.33 -4.32 -0.59
CA ASP A 223 -24.99 -3.41 -1.52
C ASP A 223 -24.53 -1.94 -1.35
N LYS A 224 -23.98 -1.62 -0.19
CA LYS A 224 -23.63 -0.25 0.23
C LYS A 224 -22.15 -0.02 0.44
N VAL A 225 -21.37 -1.08 0.64
CA VAL A 225 -19.96 -1.03 0.97
C VAL A 225 -19.19 -1.97 0.04
N ALA A 226 -18.18 -1.46 -0.62
CA ALA A 226 -17.18 -2.25 -1.34
C ALA A 226 -15.82 -1.99 -0.70
N ILE A 227 -15.17 -3.04 -0.19
CA ILE A 227 -13.86 -2.96 0.42
C ILE A 227 -12.85 -3.60 -0.51
N GLN A 228 -11.86 -2.83 -0.98
CA GLN A 228 -10.78 -3.34 -1.81
C GLN A 228 -9.55 -3.63 -0.97
N LEU A 229 -9.16 -4.89 -0.90
CA LEU A 229 -7.89 -5.32 -0.30
C LEU A 229 -6.75 -4.99 -1.27
N ASN A 230 -5.88 -4.08 -0.86
CA ASN A 230 -4.72 -3.69 -1.66
C ASN A 230 -3.52 -4.56 -1.26
N ASP A 231 -3.29 -5.62 -2.02
CA ASP A 231 -2.40 -6.73 -1.73
C ASP A 231 -2.90 -7.62 -0.57
N THR A 232 -2.02 -8.45 -0.01
CA THR A 232 -2.33 -9.38 1.08
C THR A 232 -2.24 -8.77 2.47
N HIS A 233 -1.63 -7.59 2.61
CA HIS A 233 -1.45 -6.94 3.91
C HIS A 233 -2.75 -6.76 4.72
N PRO A 234 -3.90 -6.40 4.11
CA PRO A 234 -5.17 -6.36 4.82
C PRO A 234 -5.97 -7.68 4.77
N ALA A 235 -5.43 -8.79 4.32
CA ALA A 235 -6.18 -10.04 4.12
C ALA A 235 -6.81 -10.60 5.40
N ILE A 236 -6.23 -10.33 6.57
CA ILE A 236 -6.80 -10.69 7.87
C ILE A 236 -8.20 -10.08 8.10
N SER A 237 -8.53 -9.02 7.36
CA SER A 237 -9.86 -8.39 7.36
C SER A 237 -10.99 -9.38 7.03
N ILE A 238 -10.71 -10.43 6.24
CA ILE A 238 -11.71 -11.49 5.96
C ILE A 238 -12.15 -12.17 7.25
N ALA A 239 -11.20 -12.61 8.07
CA ALA A 239 -11.49 -13.26 9.33
C ALA A 239 -12.06 -12.28 10.38
N GLU A 240 -11.57 -11.02 10.38
CA GLU A 240 -12.07 -10.01 11.31
C GLU A 240 -13.50 -9.59 10.99
N LEU A 241 -13.88 -9.41 9.72
CA LEU A 241 -15.29 -9.13 9.40
C LEU A 241 -16.19 -10.30 9.77
N MET A 242 -15.76 -11.55 9.57
CA MET A 242 -16.49 -12.73 10.04
C MET A 242 -16.68 -12.70 11.55
N ARG A 243 -15.62 -12.38 12.33
CA ARG A 243 -15.71 -12.24 13.79
C ARG A 243 -16.72 -11.17 14.18
N ILE A 244 -16.61 -9.97 13.61
CA ILE A 244 -17.53 -8.86 13.91
C ILE A 244 -18.98 -9.24 13.58
N LEU A 245 -19.22 -9.91 12.45
CA LEU A 245 -20.56 -10.32 12.06
C LEU A 245 -21.12 -11.42 12.99
N ILE A 246 -20.31 -12.40 13.35
CA ILE A 246 -20.74 -13.56 14.13
C ILE A 246 -20.75 -13.25 15.63
N ASP A 247 -19.59 -12.84 16.15
CA ASP A 247 -19.38 -12.74 17.60
C ASP A 247 -20.02 -11.46 18.18
N ASP A 248 -19.86 -10.32 17.47
CA ASP A 248 -20.35 -9.02 17.97
C ASP A 248 -21.82 -8.76 17.55
N ASN A 249 -22.29 -9.36 16.44
CA ASN A 249 -23.63 -9.08 15.88
C ASN A 249 -24.54 -10.31 15.76
N GLY A 250 -24.14 -11.50 16.19
CA GLY A 250 -24.96 -12.71 16.25
C GLY A 250 -25.39 -13.26 14.87
N ILE A 251 -24.73 -12.88 13.78
CA ILE A 251 -25.07 -13.36 12.44
C ILE A 251 -24.55 -14.79 12.26
N LYS A 252 -25.41 -15.66 11.74
CA LYS A 252 -25.05 -17.07 11.52
C LYS A 252 -23.93 -17.20 10.48
N TRP A 253 -23.07 -18.21 10.64
CA TRP A 253 -21.89 -18.46 9.79
C TRP A 253 -22.15 -18.33 8.29
N ALA A 254 -23.14 -19.02 7.76
CA ALA A 254 -23.43 -19.02 6.32
C ALA A 254 -23.80 -17.63 5.79
N GLU A 255 -24.57 -16.87 6.55
CA GLU A 255 -24.94 -15.49 6.21
C GLU A 255 -23.73 -14.55 6.35
N ALA A 256 -22.99 -14.63 7.45
CA ALA A 256 -21.77 -13.86 7.65
C ALA A 256 -20.77 -14.09 6.52
N TRP A 257 -20.59 -15.35 6.09
CA TRP A 257 -19.69 -15.68 4.97
C TRP A 257 -20.18 -15.12 3.63
N LYS A 258 -21.49 -15.15 3.39
CA LYS A 258 -22.09 -14.52 2.20
C LYS A 258 -21.88 -13.01 2.19
N LEU A 259 -22.14 -12.32 3.32
CA LEU A 259 -21.94 -10.88 3.47
C LEU A 259 -20.45 -10.51 3.28
N THR A 260 -19.55 -11.23 3.91
CA THR A 260 -18.09 -11.03 3.80
C THR A 260 -17.65 -11.14 2.36
N LYS A 261 -17.94 -12.24 1.68
CA LYS A 261 -17.58 -12.40 0.27
C LYS A 261 -18.17 -11.33 -0.63
N GLY A 262 -19.41 -10.90 -0.37
CA GLY A 262 -20.06 -9.86 -1.17
C GLY A 262 -19.47 -8.47 -0.98
N THR A 263 -18.78 -8.23 0.14
CA THR A 263 -18.24 -6.93 0.50
C THR A 263 -16.79 -6.73 0.00
N PHE A 264 -15.98 -7.80 -0.05
CA PHE A 264 -14.56 -7.68 -0.40
C PHE A 264 -14.24 -7.93 -1.87
N GLY A 265 -13.31 -7.13 -2.39
CA GLY A 265 -12.50 -7.38 -3.58
C GLY A 265 -11.04 -7.45 -3.20
N TYR A 266 -10.22 -8.16 -3.99
CA TYR A 266 -8.79 -8.32 -3.76
C TYR A 266 -7.97 -7.95 -4.99
N THR A 267 -6.94 -7.14 -4.82
CA THR A 267 -5.94 -6.83 -5.85
C THR A 267 -4.63 -7.53 -5.52
N ASN A 268 -4.19 -8.41 -6.42
CA ASN A 268 -2.88 -9.06 -6.33
C ASN A 268 -1.83 -8.24 -7.10
N HIS A 269 -0.66 -8.03 -6.51
CA HIS A 269 0.44 -7.25 -7.11
C HIS A 269 1.66 -8.09 -7.47
N THR A 270 1.71 -9.39 -7.12
CA THR A 270 2.87 -10.25 -7.37
C THR A 270 2.45 -11.67 -7.76
N VAL A 271 3.25 -12.29 -8.65
CA VAL A 271 3.14 -13.71 -8.97
C VAL A 271 4.36 -14.51 -8.50
N LEU A 272 5.28 -13.87 -7.75
CA LEU A 272 6.43 -14.54 -7.15
C LEU A 272 5.98 -15.24 -5.88
N PRO A 273 6.05 -16.59 -5.79
CA PRO A 273 5.58 -17.33 -4.62
C PRO A 273 6.24 -16.87 -3.31
N GLU A 274 7.53 -16.56 -3.34
CA GLU A 274 8.30 -16.08 -2.20
C GLU A 274 7.89 -14.68 -1.71
N ALA A 275 7.19 -13.90 -2.55
CA ALA A 275 6.68 -12.59 -2.20
C ALA A 275 5.20 -12.62 -1.79
N LEU A 276 4.53 -13.77 -1.88
CA LEU A 276 3.20 -13.97 -1.33
C LEU A 276 3.30 -14.18 0.18
N GLU A 277 2.60 -13.32 0.90
CA GLU A 277 2.65 -13.30 2.35
C GLU A 277 2.04 -14.55 2.98
N SER A 278 2.72 -15.08 3.97
CA SER A 278 2.22 -16.18 4.79
C SER A 278 2.67 -16.02 6.23
N TRP A 279 1.83 -16.41 7.19
CA TRP A 279 2.12 -16.31 8.62
C TRP A 279 2.17 -17.69 9.27
N PRO A 280 3.12 -17.94 10.17
CA PRO A 280 3.13 -19.19 10.94
C PRO A 280 1.79 -19.38 11.67
N VAL A 281 1.21 -20.58 11.59
CA VAL A 281 -0.04 -20.91 12.31
C VAL A 281 0.12 -20.64 13.81
N ALA A 282 1.23 -21.05 14.42
CA ALA A 282 1.48 -20.83 15.84
C ALA A 282 1.51 -19.34 16.23
N LEU A 283 1.95 -18.45 15.34
CA LEU A 283 1.91 -17.01 15.58
C LEU A 283 0.46 -16.50 15.60
N LEU A 284 -0.35 -16.92 14.62
CA LEU A 284 -1.77 -16.54 14.55
C LEU A 284 -2.57 -17.12 15.71
N GLU A 285 -2.35 -18.39 16.10
CA GLU A 285 -3.01 -19.01 17.27
C GLU A 285 -2.71 -18.28 18.56
N ARG A 286 -1.47 -17.80 18.73
CA ARG A 286 -1.06 -17.04 19.92
C ARG A 286 -1.58 -15.60 19.90
N LEU A 287 -1.51 -14.91 18.77
CA LEU A 287 -1.82 -13.48 18.67
C LEU A 287 -3.29 -13.20 18.39
N LEU A 288 -3.95 -14.05 17.59
CA LEU A 288 -5.31 -13.88 17.08
C LEU A 288 -6.06 -15.23 17.12
N PRO A 289 -6.26 -15.85 18.30
CA PRO A 289 -6.76 -17.21 18.39
C PRO A 289 -8.16 -17.38 17.78
N ARG A 290 -9.04 -16.40 17.91
CA ARG A 290 -10.39 -16.46 17.32
C ARG A 290 -10.34 -16.39 15.79
N HIS A 291 -9.51 -15.55 15.24
CA HIS A 291 -9.32 -15.43 13.79
C HIS A 291 -8.75 -16.72 13.21
N MET A 292 -7.84 -17.38 13.92
CA MET A 292 -7.32 -18.66 13.46
C MET A 292 -8.41 -19.76 13.44
N GLN A 293 -9.31 -19.80 14.42
CA GLN A 293 -10.48 -20.71 14.39
C GLN A 293 -11.37 -20.44 13.16
N ILE A 294 -11.62 -19.16 12.86
CA ILE A 294 -12.41 -18.75 11.69
C ILE A 294 -11.71 -19.16 10.40
N ILE A 295 -10.39 -18.95 10.29
CA ILE A 295 -9.59 -19.38 9.12
C ILE A 295 -9.64 -20.89 8.94
N TYR A 296 -9.54 -21.69 10.02
CA TYR A 296 -9.70 -23.15 9.94
C TYR A 296 -11.07 -23.54 9.40
N GLN A 297 -12.15 -22.90 9.85
CA GLN A 297 -13.49 -23.20 9.36
C GLN A 297 -13.66 -22.81 7.89
N ILE A 298 -13.17 -21.62 7.48
CA ILE A 298 -13.17 -21.20 6.07
C ILE A 298 -12.40 -22.21 5.22
N ASN A 299 -11.24 -22.65 5.69
CA ASN A 299 -10.43 -23.65 4.98
C ASN A 299 -11.18 -24.97 4.82
N ALA A 300 -11.82 -25.46 5.87
CA ALA A 300 -12.62 -26.69 5.80
C ALA A 300 -13.75 -26.60 4.77
N ASP A 301 -14.46 -25.47 4.73
CA ASP A 301 -15.55 -25.22 3.77
C ASP A 301 -15.02 -25.19 2.33
N VAL A 302 -13.90 -24.48 2.07
CA VAL A 302 -13.26 -24.40 0.75
C VAL A 302 -12.76 -25.77 0.28
N LEU A 303 -12.14 -26.56 1.16
CA LEU A 303 -11.65 -27.90 0.81
C LEU A 303 -12.81 -28.87 0.53
N ALA A 304 -13.93 -28.78 1.28
CA ALA A 304 -15.14 -29.54 1.02
C ALA A 304 -15.74 -29.18 -0.37
N GLU A 305 -15.80 -27.89 -0.68
CA GLU A 305 -16.26 -27.40 -1.99
C GLU A 305 -15.35 -27.92 -3.12
N ALA A 306 -14.03 -27.84 -2.96
CA ALA A 306 -13.06 -28.30 -3.96
C ALA A 306 -13.19 -29.83 -4.22
N ARG A 307 -13.37 -30.63 -3.18
CA ARG A 307 -13.61 -32.08 -3.32
C ARG A 307 -14.91 -32.42 -4.03
N SER A 308 -15.97 -31.67 -3.76
CA SER A 308 -17.30 -31.94 -4.32
C SER A 308 -17.45 -31.48 -5.77
N ARG A 309 -16.91 -30.29 -6.13
CA ARG A 309 -17.14 -29.64 -7.44
C ARG A 309 -16.16 -30.00 -8.51
N ALA A 310 -14.86 -30.06 -8.18
CA ALA A 310 -13.82 -29.99 -9.19
C ALA A 310 -13.11 -31.33 -9.45
N LYS A 311 -13.41 -32.39 -8.71
CA LYS A 311 -12.68 -33.70 -8.79
C LYS A 311 -11.15 -33.49 -8.72
N PHE A 312 -10.71 -32.63 -7.82
CA PHE A 312 -9.29 -32.29 -7.65
C PHE A 312 -8.50 -33.49 -7.10
N SER A 313 -7.26 -33.61 -7.54
CA SER A 313 -6.27 -34.49 -6.92
C SER A 313 -5.86 -33.95 -5.54
N ASP A 314 -5.24 -34.77 -4.71
CA ASP A 314 -4.74 -34.35 -3.39
C ASP A 314 -3.76 -33.18 -3.49
N ALA A 315 -2.91 -33.13 -4.51
CA ALA A 315 -2.01 -32.00 -4.76
C ALA A 315 -2.79 -30.71 -5.07
N GLN A 316 -3.85 -30.77 -5.85
CA GLN A 316 -4.68 -29.61 -6.15
C GLN A 316 -5.50 -29.16 -4.93
N ILE A 317 -5.97 -30.10 -4.11
CA ILE A 317 -6.58 -29.81 -2.82
C ILE A 317 -5.60 -29.08 -1.90
N ALA A 318 -4.33 -29.53 -1.84
CA ALA A 318 -3.28 -28.85 -1.09
C ALA A 318 -2.99 -27.44 -1.62
N ASN A 319 -3.07 -27.20 -2.92
CA ASN A 319 -2.83 -25.89 -3.53
C ASN A 319 -3.96 -24.88 -3.24
N VAL A 320 -5.21 -25.31 -3.13
CA VAL A 320 -6.32 -24.40 -2.77
C VAL A 320 -6.44 -24.19 -1.27
N SER A 321 -5.79 -25.01 -0.44
CA SER A 321 -5.79 -24.87 1.01
C SER A 321 -5.27 -23.51 1.44
N LEU A 322 -5.94 -22.90 2.44
CA LEU A 322 -5.46 -21.69 3.11
C LEU A 322 -4.25 -21.98 4.00
N ILE A 323 -3.99 -23.24 4.32
CA ILE A 323 -2.89 -23.66 5.19
C ILE A 323 -1.91 -24.47 4.38
N ASP A 324 -0.68 -24.03 4.36
CA ASP A 324 0.46 -24.78 3.88
C ASP A 324 0.95 -25.69 5.00
N GLU A 325 0.82 -27.01 4.81
CA GLU A 325 1.26 -28.00 5.80
C GLU A 325 2.77 -28.31 5.68
N ALA A 326 3.42 -27.86 4.59
CA ALA A 326 4.84 -28.05 4.40
C ALA A 326 5.65 -27.02 5.22
N GLY A 327 6.76 -27.46 5.81
CA GLY A 327 7.74 -26.52 6.40
C GLY A 327 7.27 -25.73 7.61
N GLY A 328 6.36 -26.28 8.46
CA GLY A 328 6.00 -25.65 9.75
C GLY A 328 4.66 -24.96 9.78
N ARG A 329 3.73 -25.37 8.94
CA ARG A 329 2.33 -24.91 8.86
C ARG A 329 2.20 -23.38 8.82
N ARG A 330 1.79 -22.87 7.68
CA ARG A 330 1.63 -21.44 7.47
C ARG A 330 0.27 -21.10 6.85
N VAL A 331 -0.35 -20.02 7.29
CA VAL A 331 -1.54 -19.47 6.64
C VAL A 331 -1.14 -18.66 5.41
N ARG A 332 -1.70 -19.01 4.25
CA ARG A 332 -1.48 -18.34 2.97
C ARG A 332 -2.44 -17.17 2.82
N MET A 333 -1.97 -15.96 2.98
CA MET A 333 -2.80 -14.77 2.99
C MET A 333 -3.41 -14.46 1.61
N GLY A 334 -2.72 -14.78 0.53
CA GLY A 334 -3.24 -14.66 -0.84
C GLY A 334 -4.45 -15.56 -1.10
N GLN A 335 -4.42 -16.80 -0.64
CA GLN A 335 -5.55 -17.72 -0.72
C GLN A 335 -6.73 -17.24 0.13
N LEU A 336 -6.48 -16.76 1.36
CA LEU A 336 -7.51 -16.19 2.21
C LEU A 336 -8.19 -14.99 1.55
N ALA A 337 -7.42 -14.03 1.04
CA ALA A 337 -7.93 -12.86 0.32
C ALA A 337 -8.76 -13.27 -0.91
N PHE A 338 -8.28 -14.26 -1.67
CA PHE A 338 -8.97 -14.76 -2.86
C PHE A 338 -10.33 -15.38 -2.53
N VAL A 339 -10.39 -16.32 -1.59
CA VAL A 339 -11.64 -17.03 -1.27
C VAL A 339 -12.65 -16.13 -0.58
N GLY A 340 -12.19 -15.15 0.20
CA GLY A 340 -13.01 -14.19 0.92
C GLY A 340 -13.49 -13.01 0.06
N SER A 341 -13.11 -12.94 -1.23
CA SER A 341 -13.49 -11.85 -2.14
C SER A 341 -14.35 -12.34 -3.28
N HIS A 342 -15.34 -11.54 -3.71
CA HIS A 342 -16.15 -11.85 -4.90
C HIS A 342 -15.40 -11.62 -6.20
N SER A 343 -14.37 -10.77 -6.19
CA SER A 343 -13.59 -10.40 -7.36
C SER A 343 -12.12 -10.24 -6.99
N THR A 344 -11.24 -10.81 -7.81
CA THR A 344 -9.78 -10.69 -7.66
C THR A 344 -9.21 -10.15 -8.95
N ASN A 345 -8.42 -9.07 -8.89
CA ASN A 345 -7.81 -8.54 -10.09
C ASN A 345 -6.28 -8.60 -10.07
N GLY A 346 -5.72 -8.86 -11.27
CA GLY A 346 -4.34 -8.53 -11.59
C GLY A 346 -4.20 -7.07 -12.03
N VAL A 347 -2.96 -6.61 -12.16
CA VAL A 347 -2.64 -5.18 -12.37
C VAL A 347 -2.09 -4.88 -13.76
N SER A 348 -2.06 -5.87 -14.65
CA SER A 348 -1.84 -5.77 -16.09
C SER A 348 -2.38 -7.02 -16.78
N ALA A 349 -2.62 -6.98 -18.08
CA ALA A 349 -3.11 -8.14 -18.82
C ALA A 349 -2.20 -9.35 -18.67
N LEU A 350 -0.88 -9.19 -18.86
CA LEU A 350 0.10 -10.25 -18.69
C LEU A 350 0.12 -10.79 -17.26
N HIS A 351 0.13 -9.91 -16.26
CA HIS A 351 0.10 -10.31 -14.86
C HIS A 351 -1.14 -11.14 -14.54
N THR A 352 -2.29 -10.71 -15.02
CA THR A 352 -3.57 -11.40 -14.80
C THR A 352 -3.57 -12.81 -15.38
N GLU A 353 -3.03 -12.99 -16.60
CA GLU A 353 -2.91 -14.32 -17.21
C GLU A 353 -1.89 -15.20 -16.45
N LEU A 354 -0.80 -14.63 -15.98
CA LEU A 354 0.15 -15.37 -15.14
C LEU A 354 -0.47 -15.79 -13.80
N MET A 355 -1.29 -14.95 -13.16
CA MET A 355 -2.04 -15.34 -11.95
C MET A 355 -2.89 -16.59 -12.17
N LYS A 356 -3.62 -16.67 -13.31
CA LYS A 356 -4.47 -17.80 -13.67
C LYS A 356 -3.67 -19.09 -13.93
N GLN A 357 -2.44 -18.95 -14.43
CA GLN A 357 -1.58 -20.07 -14.82
C GLN A 357 -0.65 -20.55 -13.71
N THR A 358 -0.38 -19.71 -12.69
CA THR A 358 0.60 -19.99 -11.65
C THR A 358 -0.04 -19.97 -10.25
N VAL A 359 0.11 -18.86 -9.52
CA VAL A 359 -0.17 -18.75 -8.07
C VAL A 359 -1.63 -19.04 -7.68
N PHE A 360 -2.58 -18.83 -8.58
CA PHE A 360 -4.01 -19.08 -8.34
C PHE A 360 -4.62 -20.07 -9.35
N SER A 361 -3.81 -20.89 -10.03
CA SER A 361 -4.30 -21.78 -11.09
C SER A 361 -5.42 -22.73 -10.63
N ASP A 362 -5.26 -23.40 -9.49
CA ASP A 362 -6.26 -24.30 -8.95
C ASP A 362 -7.47 -23.56 -8.36
N LEU A 363 -7.26 -22.39 -7.75
CA LEU A 363 -8.36 -21.52 -7.32
C LEU A 363 -9.12 -20.93 -8.53
N HIS A 364 -8.44 -20.59 -9.61
CA HIS A 364 -9.10 -20.16 -10.85
C HIS A 364 -9.95 -21.31 -11.47
N ARG A 365 -9.45 -22.54 -11.41
CA ARG A 365 -10.23 -23.70 -11.84
C ARG A 365 -11.48 -23.92 -10.99
N LEU A 366 -11.40 -23.66 -9.67
CA LEU A 366 -12.53 -23.77 -8.76
C LEU A 366 -13.52 -22.62 -8.95
N TYR A 367 -13.02 -21.40 -9.25
CA TYR A 367 -13.77 -20.15 -9.39
C TYR A 367 -13.36 -19.41 -10.67
N PRO A 368 -13.79 -19.89 -11.88
CA PRO A 368 -13.26 -19.42 -13.17
C PRO A 368 -13.54 -17.95 -13.48
N ASP A 369 -14.64 -17.40 -12.96
CA ASP A 369 -15.08 -16.03 -13.27
C ASP A 369 -14.53 -14.98 -12.29
N ARG A 370 -13.74 -15.39 -11.28
CA ARG A 370 -13.32 -14.49 -10.19
C ARG A 370 -12.16 -13.60 -10.56
N ILE A 371 -11.22 -14.08 -11.41
CA ILE A 371 -10.02 -13.33 -11.79
C ILE A 371 -10.30 -12.45 -13.00
N ASN A 372 -10.03 -11.16 -12.86
CA ASN A 372 -10.15 -10.17 -13.92
C ASN A 372 -8.93 -9.23 -13.97
N ASN A 373 -8.83 -8.43 -15.03
CA ASN A 373 -7.73 -7.46 -15.20
C ASN A 373 -8.19 -6.04 -14.92
N LYS A 374 -7.40 -5.31 -14.11
CA LYS A 374 -7.47 -3.87 -13.96
C LYS A 374 -6.06 -3.32 -14.11
N THR A 375 -5.68 -2.95 -15.33
CA THR A 375 -4.35 -2.40 -15.61
C THR A 375 -4.11 -1.14 -14.80
N ASN A 376 -2.97 -1.09 -14.11
CA ASN A 376 -2.58 0.08 -13.36
C ASN A 376 -2.46 1.31 -14.25
N GLY A 377 -2.84 2.46 -13.70
CA GLY A 377 -2.69 3.77 -14.31
C GLY A 377 -2.07 4.77 -13.33
N ILE A 378 -2.10 6.02 -13.74
CA ILE A 378 -1.62 7.17 -12.96
C ILE A 378 -2.64 8.30 -13.06
N THR A 379 -2.64 9.22 -12.08
CA THR A 379 -3.34 10.49 -12.24
C THR A 379 -2.54 11.42 -13.16
N PRO A 380 -3.10 11.90 -14.28
CA PRO A 380 -2.41 12.80 -15.22
C PRO A 380 -2.14 14.17 -14.61
N ARG A 381 -2.88 14.58 -13.60
CA ARG A 381 -2.69 15.86 -12.90
C ARG A 381 -1.34 15.92 -12.21
N ARG A 382 -0.94 14.87 -11.48
CA ARG A 382 0.40 14.80 -10.89
C ARG A 382 1.47 14.36 -11.90
N TRP A 383 1.22 13.29 -12.65
CA TRP A 383 2.24 12.62 -13.46
C TRP A 383 2.40 13.15 -14.89
N LEU A 384 1.57 14.10 -15.29
CA LEU A 384 1.74 14.86 -16.53
C LEU A 384 1.76 16.37 -16.24
N MET A 385 0.64 16.94 -15.74
CA MET A 385 0.49 18.37 -15.57
C MET A 385 1.53 18.97 -14.62
N GLN A 386 1.67 18.42 -13.43
CA GLN A 386 2.59 18.93 -12.40
C GLN A 386 4.05 18.61 -12.73
N CYS A 387 4.35 17.37 -13.12
CA CYS A 387 5.74 16.94 -13.32
C CYS A 387 6.32 17.33 -14.68
N ASN A 388 5.50 17.61 -15.69
CA ASN A 388 5.95 17.98 -17.04
C ASN A 388 5.10 19.12 -17.64
N PRO A 389 5.19 20.34 -17.07
CA PRO A 389 4.40 21.49 -17.52
C PRO A 389 4.67 21.87 -18.97
N GLY A 390 5.89 21.64 -19.48
CA GLY A 390 6.22 21.89 -20.90
C GLY A 390 5.44 20.99 -21.85
N LEU A 391 5.35 19.70 -21.54
CA LEU A 391 4.55 18.75 -22.32
C LEU A 391 3.06 19.06 -22.19
N THR A 392 2.59 19.35 -20.99
CA THR A 392 1.20 19.74 -20.73
C THR A 392 0.78 20.95 -21.58
N LYS A 393 1.65 21.98 -21.65
CA LYS A 393 1.40 23.15 -22.48
C LYS A 393 1.34 22.79 -23.96
N LEU A 394 2.29 22.01 -24.47
CA LEU A 394 2.31 21.57 -25.87
C LEU A 394 1.03 20.82 -26.24
N ILE A 395 0.57 19.90 -25.39
CA ILE A 395 -0.67 19.16 -25.60
C ILE A 395 -1.87 20.12 -25.58
N SER A 396 -1.94 21.00 -24.56
CA SER A 396 -3.03 21.97 -24.41
C SER A 396 -3.14 22.92 -25.61
N ASP A 397 -1.99 23.38 -26.13
CA ASP A 397 -1.96 24.25 -27.31
C ASP A 397 -2.47 23.53 -28.57
N ARG A 398 -2.31 22.19 -28.63
CA ARG A 398 -2.68 21.40 -29.82
C ARG A 398 -4.13 20.89 -29.79
N ILE A 399 -4.60 20.37 -28.69
CA ILE A 399 -5.93 19.72 -28.57
C ILE A 399 -6.85 20.36 -27.53
N GLY A 400 -6.40 21.46 -26.90
CA GLY A 400 -7.13 22.13 -25.80
C GLY A 400 -6.83 21.50 -24.44
N PRO A 401 -7.11 22.21 -23.32
CA PRO A 401 -6.81 21.73 -21.95
C PRO A 401 -7.80 20.69 -21.42
N GLY A 402 -8.86 20.33 -22.18
CA GLY A 402 -9.92 19.43 -21.73
C GLY A 402 -9.46 18.04 -21.35
N PHE A 403 -8.30 17.59 -21.83
CA PHE A 403 -7.74 16.27 -21.48
C PHE A 403 -7.37 16.15 -19.99
N LEU A 404 -7.25 17.25 -19.26
CA LEU A 404 -7.05 17.23 -17.81
C LEU A 404 -8.34 16.86 -17.04
N ASP A 405 -9.49 17.07 -17.66
CA ASP A 405 -10.80 16.69 -17.13
C ASP A 405 -11.24 15.31 -17.66
N ASP A 406 -10.89 15.01 -18.92
CA ASP A 406 -11.21 13.76 -19.62
C ASP A 406 -9.97 13.27 -20.38
N ILE A 407 -9.28 12.28 -19.78
CA ILE A 407 -7.99 11.76 -20.29
C ILE A 407 -8.14 11.10 -21.68
N ASP A 408 -9.32 10.59 -22.06
CA ASP A 408 -9.56 9.95 -23.34
C ASP A 408 -9.39 10.94 -24.51
N LEU A 409 -9.48 12.24 -24.23
CA LEU A 409 -9.22 13.28 -25.22
C LEU A 409 -7.77 13.30 -25.72
N LEU A 410 -6.83 12.64 -25.04
CA LEU A 410 -5.46 12.47 -25.54
C LEU A 410 -5.42 11.69 -26.88
N THR A 411 -6.41 10.86 -27.17
CA THR A 411 -6.51 10.17 -28.48
C THR A 411 -6.56 11.12 -29.67
N LYS A 412 -6.97 12.38 -29.46
CA LYS A 412 -6.93 13.42 -30.51
C LYS A 412 -5.49 13.72 -31.00
N LEU A 413 -4.47 13.37 -30.22
CA LEU A 413 -3.07 13.51 -30.62
C LEU A 413 -2.69 12.57 -31.77
N ASP A 414 -3.40 11.45 -31.96
CA ASP A 414 -3.13 10.51 -33.06
C ASP A 414 -3.16 11.20 -34.42
N ALA A 415 -4.06 12.18 -34.61
CA ALA A 415 -4.14 12.97 -35.84
C ALA A 415 -2.91 13.88 -36.08
N HIS A 416 -2.04 14.04 -35.10
CA HIS A 416 -0.82 14.87 -35.14
C HIS A 416 0.47 14.06 -35.07
N ALA A 417 0.38 12.71 -35.02
CA ALA A 417 1.53 11.84 -34.86
C ALA A 417 2.57 12.01 -35.98
N ASP A 418 2.11 12.24 -37.22
CA ASP A 418 2.94 12.40 -38.42
C ASP A 418 3.23 13.87 -38.78
N ASP A 419 2.79 14.85 -37.96
CA ASP A 419 3.10 16.28 -38.18
C ASP A 419 4.55 16.58 -37.77
N PRO A 420 5.47 16.88 -38.71
CA PRO A 420 6.88 17.15 -38.41
C PRO A 420 7.08 18.33 -37.45
N THR A 421 6.18 19.32 -37.51
CA THR A 421 6.23 20.49 -36.62
C THR A 421 5.92 20.08 -35.18
N PHE A 422 4.89 19.27 -34.98
CA PHE A 422 4.53 18.75 -33.66
C PHE A 422 5.61 17.81 -33.11
N GLN A 423 6.18 16.92 -33.94
CA GLN A 423 7.31 16.06 -33.57
C GLN A 423 8.52 16.89 -33.12
N GLY A 424 8.84 17.96 -33.86
CA GLY A 424 9.94 18.88 -33.49
C GLY A 424 9.71 19.59 -32.15
N GLN A 425 8.48 20.05 -31.90
CA GLN A 425 8.08 20.68 -30.64
C GLN A 425 8.14 19.67 -29.48
N PHE A 426 7.70 18.44 -29.68
CA PHE A 426 7.79 17.36 -28.70
C PHE A 426 9.26 17.02 -28.35
N ALA A 427 10.10 16.90 -29.37
CA ALA A 427 11.54 16.69 -29.18
C ALA A 427 12.18 17.84 -28.39
N ALA A 428 11.82 19.09 -28.67
CA ALA A 428 12.32 20.26 -27.94
C ALA A 428 11.92 20.25 -26.46
N VAL A 429 10.70 19.85 -26.11
CA VAL A 429 10.28 19.68 -24.71
C VAL A 429 11.11 18.61 -24.00
N LYS A 430 11.33 17.46 -24.64
CA LYS A 430 12.19 16.39 -24.08
C LYS A 430 13.61 16.87 -23.87
N GLN A 431 14.19 17.58 -24.84
CA GLN A 431 15.55 18.12 -24.75
C GLN A 431 15.69 19.14 -23.61
N ALA A 432 14.70 20.04 -23.44
CA ALA A 432 14.69 20.98 -22.33
C ALA A 432 14.64 20.28 -20.96
N ASN A 433 13.88 19.18 -20.84
CA ASN A 433 13.83 18.37 -19.61
C ASN A 433 15.17 17.65 -19.36
N LYS A 434 15.83 17.12 -20.40
CA LYS A 434 17.17 16.51 -20.29
C LYS A 434 18.23 17.51 -19.86
N GLN A 435 18.18 18.74 -20.34
CA GLN A 435 19.08 19.83 -19.92
C GLN A 435 18.89 20.15 -18.43
N LYS A 436 17.64 20.23 -17.93
CA LYS A 436 17.34 20.42 -16.51
C LYS A 436 17.90 19.27 -15.66
N LEU A 437 17.72 18.02 -16.12
CA LEU A 437 18.24 16.85 -15.41
C LEU A 437 19.78 16.82 -15.42
N ALA A 438 20.43 17.13 -16.56
CA ALA A 438 21.87 17.23 -16.65
C ALA A 438 22.44 18.28 -15.69
N LYS A 439 21.76 19.45 -15.57
CA LYS A 439 22.13 20.47 -14.59
C LYS A 439 21.98 19.94 -13.14
N LEU A 440 20.88 19.26 -12.82
CA LEU A 440 20.64 18.68 -11.48
C LEU A 440 21.75 17.66 -11.13
N ILE A 441 22.14 16.81 -12.06
CA ILE A 441 23.22 15.84 -11.89
C ILE A 441 24.54 16.56 -11.60
N LYS A 442 24.86 17.60 -12.36
CA LYS A 442 26.05 18.41 -12.14
C LYS A 442 26.06 19.10 -10.77
N ASP A 443 24.94 19.72 -10.40
CA ASP A 443 24.81 20.46 -9.14
C ASP A 443 24.93 19.53 -7.90
N ARG A 444 24.41 18.30 -8.01
CA ARG A 444 24.38 17.35 -6.87
C ARG A 444 25.58 16.41 -6.79
N LEU A 445 26.09 15.98 -7.94
CA LEU A 445 27.11 14.93 -8.02
C LEU A 445 28.45 15.43 -8.60
N GLY A 446 28.52 16.66 -9.11
CA GLY A 446 29.70 17.20 -9.78
C GLY A 446 29.96 16.58 -11.16
N ILE A 447 29.09 15.70 -11.67
CA ILE A 447 29.25 14.96 -12.92
C ILE A 447 28.62 15.76 -14.07
N THR A 448 29.39 16.01 -15.12
CA THR A 448 28.86 16.63 -16.33
C THR A 448 28.44 15.56 -17.33
N VAL A 449 27.19 15.59 -17.78
CA VAL A 449 26.62 14.67 -18.77
C VAL A 449 26.07 15.45 -19.96
N SER A 450 26.17 14.85 -21.17
CA SER A 450 25.60 15.47 -22.38
C SER A 450 24.06 15.27 -22.39
N PRO A 451 23.26 16.32 -22.54
CA PRO A 451 21.81 16.19 -22.72
C PRO A 451 21.45 15.58 -24.09
N ASP A 452 22.39 15.45 -25.04
CA ASP A 452 22.14 14.81 -26.34
C ASP A 452 22.27 13.29 -26.27
N ALA A 453 22.97 12.76 -25.27
CA ALA A 453 23.07 11.33 -25.04
C ALA A 453 21.70 10.68 -24.74
N MET A 454 21.56 9.40 -25.03
CA MET A 454 20.40 8.62 -24.58
C MET A 454 20.46 8.44 -23.05
N PHE A 455 19.42 8.87 -22.34
CA PHE A 455 19.31 8.67 -20.90
C PHE A 455 18.63 7.33 -20.62
N ASP A 456 19.37 6.38 -20.08
CA ASP A 456 18.94 5.05 -19.67
C ASP A 456 18.79 5.03 -18.15
N VAL A 457 17.54 5.02 -17.68
CA VAL A 457 17.21 5.34 -16.28
C VAL A 457 16.52 4.18 -15.62
N GLN A 458 17.08 3.68 -14.51
CA GLN A 458 16.44 2.69 -13.64
C GLN A 458 16.28 3.28 -12.24
N ILE A 459 15.09 3.87 -11.99
CA ILE A 459 14.70 4.48 -10.72
C ILE A 459 13.64 3.59 -10.06
N LYS A 460 14.08 2.70 -9.16
CA LYS A 460 13.24 1.71 -8.46
C LYS A 460 13.91 1.36 -7.14
N ARG A 461 13.13 0.87 -6.15
CA ARG A 461 13.74 0.21 -4.99
C ARG A 461 14.68 -0.91 -5.47
N ILE A 462 15.84 -1.03 -4.82
CA ILE A 462 16.81 -2.06 -5.21
C ILE A 462 16.29 -3.41 -4.70
N HIS A 463 16.18 -4.37 -5.62
CA HIS A 463 15.70 -5.71 -5.34
C HIS A 463 16.17 -6.68 -6.42
N GLU A 464 16.49 -7.93 -6.06
CA GLU A 464 16.99 -8.94 -6.99
C GLU A 464 16.05 -9.15 -8.18
N TYR A 465 14.71 -9.22 -7.98
CA TYR A 465 13.76 -9.42 -9.09
C TYR A 465 13.68 -8.22 -10.06
N LYS A 466 14.12 -7.02 -9.64
CA LYS A 466 14.20 -5.83 -10.52
C LYS A 466 15.46 -5.78 -11.36
N ARG A 467 16.41 -6.67 -11.10
CA ARG A 467 17.58 -6.94 -11.93
C ARG A 467 18.50 -5.73 -12.16
N GLN A 468 18.68 -4.87 -11.14
CA GLN A 468 19.65 -3.77 -11.21
C GLN A 468 21.06 -4.32 -11.47
N LEU A 469 21.45 -5.43 -10.82
CA LEU A 469 22.74 -6.07 -11.03
C LEU A 469 22.96 -6.45 -12.50
N LEU A 470 21.95 -7.05 -13.16
CA LEU A 470 22.02 -7.37 -14.59
C LEU A 470 22.25 -6.13 -15.46
N ASN A 471 21.61 -5.01 -15.12
CA ASN A 471 21.79 -3.74 -15.82
C ASN A 471 23.18 -3.13 -15.56
N ILE A 472 23.76 -3.31 -14.37
CA ILE A 472 25.13 -2.90 -14.06
C ILE A 472 26.14 -3.76 -14.87
N ILE A 473 25.96 -5.09 -14.91
CA ILE A 473 26.79 -6.00 -15.72
C ILE A 473 26.72 -5.59 -17.20
N GLN A 474 25.53 -5.29 -17.71
CA GLN A 474 25.37 -4.79 -19.08
C GLN A 474 26.10 -3.44 -19.31
N ALA A 475 26.13 -2.56 -18.29
CA ALA A 475 26.88 -1.30 -18.39
C ALA A 475 28.40 -1.55 -18.48
N VAL A 476 28.92 -2.51 -17.70
CA VAL A 476 30.34 -2.91 -17.76
C VAL A 476 30.66 -3.53 -19.11
N ALA A 477 29.85 -4.47 -19.59
CA ALA A 477 30.04 -5.10 -20.91
C ALA A 477 30.05 -4.06 -22.03
N LEU A 478 29.10 -3.10 -22.01
CA LEU A 478 29.08 -2.01 -22.99
C LEU A 478 30.33 -1.11 -22.90
N TYR A 479 30.81 -0.85 -21.69
CA TYR A 479 32.06 -0.09 -21.51
C TYR A 479 33.27 -0.81 -22.10
N ASP A 480 33.38 -2.12 -21.90
CA ASP A 480 34.47 -2.93 -22.47
C ASP A 480 34.39 -3.00 -24.01
N ASP A 481 33.17 -3.14 -24.57
CA ASP A 481 32.96 -3.10 -26.02
C ASP A 481 33.40 -1.76 -26.62
N ILE A 482 33.06 -0.63 -25.99
CA ILE A 482 33.47 0.71 -26.43
C ILE A 482 35.00 0.84 -26.37
N ARG A 483 35.64 0.30 -25.33
CA ARG A 483 37.11 0.32 -25.24
C ARG A 483 37.81 -0.54 -26.29
N ALA A 484 37.18 -1.65 -26.68
CA ALA A 484 37.70 -2.57 -27.68
C ALA A 484 37.62 -1.98 -29.10
N ASP A 485 36.57 -1.20 -29.39
CA ASP A 485 36.37 -0.56 -30.70
C ASP A 485 35.83 0.88 -30.53
N PRO A 486 36.69 1.85 -30.15
CA PRO A 486 36.27 3.22 -29.86
C PRO A 486 35.84 4.01 -31.12
N GLU A 487 36.24 3.59 -32.30
CA GLU A 487 35.91 4.27 -33.56
C GLU A 487 34.56 3.86 -34.14
N ARG A 488 33.93 2.85 -33.58
CA ARG A 488 32.58 2.44 -33.96
C ARG A 488 31.57 3.55 -33.63
N ASN A 489 30.56 3.69 -34.50
CA ASN A 489 29.49 4.67 -34.28
C ASN A 489 28.59 4.25 -33.10
N TRP A 490 29.03 4.61 -31.88
CA TRP A 490 28.32 4.36 -30.65
C TRP A 490 27.24 5.41 -30.40
N VAL A 491 26.05 4.99 -29.94
CA VAL A 491 25.04 5.92 -29.41
C VAL A 491 25.50 6.37 -28.03
N PRO A 492 25.82 7.66 -27.82
CA PRO A 492 26.19 8.17 -26.51
C PRO A 492 25.07 7.87 -25.48
N ARG A 493 25.47 7.37 -24.30
CA ARG A 493 24.51 6.92 -23.27
C ARG A 493 24.90 7.42 -21.88
N VAL A 494 23.89 7.85 -21.12
CA VAL A 494 24.02 8.16 -19.70
C VAL A 494 23.18 7.14 -18.94
N LYS A 495 23.79 6.29 -18.14
CA LYS A 495 23.08 5.35 -17.27
C LYS A 495 22.88 5.96 -15.89
N ILE A 496 21.64 5.96 -15.41
CA ILE A 496 21.23 6.54 -14.13
C ILE A 496 20.55 5.47 -13.30
N PHE A 497 21.15 5.14 -12.16
CA PHE A 497 20.57 4.27 -11.15
C PHE A 497 20.17 5.11 -9.94
N ALA A 498 18.95 4.94 -9.43
CA ALA A 498 18.53 5.56 -8.20
C ALA A 498 17.54 4.64 -7.46
N GLY A 499 17.73 4.52 -6.16
CA GLY A 499 16.86 3.68 -5.34
C GLY A 499 17.40 3.50 -3.93
N LYS A 500 16.54 2.97 -3.05
CA LYS A 500 16.87 2.55 -1.70
C LYS A 500 16.78 1.03 -1.62
N ALA A 501 17.73 0.38 -0.93
CA ALA A 501 17.62 -1.01 -0.52
C ALA A 501 16.85 -1.10 0.80
N ALA A 502 16.07 -2.17 1.01
CA ALA A 502 15.47 -2.38 2.33
C ALA A 502 16.56 -2.56 3.40
N PRO A 503 16.37 -2.09 4.65
CA PRO A 503 17.42 -2.04 5.66
C PRO A 503 18.12 -3.38 5.92
N GLY A 504 17.36 -4.47 5.99
CA GLY A 504 17.87 -5.82 6.20
C GLY A 504 18.27 -6.60 4.95
N TYR A 505 18.14 -5.99 3.75
CA TYR A 505 18.33 -6.70 2.49
C TYR A 505 19.77 -6.58 1.99
N TRP A 506 20.63 -7.45 2.47
CA TRP A 506 22.06 -7.41 2.20
C TRP A 506 22.41 -7.45 0.70
N ASN A 507 21.82 -8.40 -0.06
CA ASN A 507 22.08 -8.51 -1.50
C ASN A 507 21.68 -7.24 -2.28
N ALA A 508 20.70 -6.50 -1.81
CA ALA A 508 20.30 -5.25 -2.43
C ALA A 508 21.20 -4.07 -2.03
N LYS A 509 21.94 -4.17 -0.92
CA LYS A 509 22.89 -3.15 -0.49
C LYS A 509 24.27 -3.26 -1.19
N LEU A 510 24.64 -4.47 -1.63
CA LEU A 510 25.84 -4.71 -2.43
C LEU A 510 25.72 -4.05 -3.81
#